data_f26725c4cfc65aae95ad2dbe7fcf88ea
#
_entry.id   f26725c4cfc65aae95ad2dbe7fcf88ea
#
_cell.length_a   1.000
_cell.length_b   1.000
_cell.length_c   1.000
_cell.angle_alpha   90.00
_cell.angle_beta   90.00
_cell.angle_gamma   90.00
#
_symmetry.space_group_name_H-M   'P 1'
#
loop_
_entity.id
_entity.type
_entity.pdbx_description
1 polymer ?
#
loop_
_entity_poly.entity_id
_entity_poly.type
_entity_poly.pdbx_seq_one_letter_code
_entity_poly.pdbx_strand_id
1 'polypeptide(L)'
;KETPSTRLYIQSLLPTNDSFERFKTIMGKTPQIIEINQQLEELAPIEKYTYIDLFPHLTTPGTTVLDPQYTNDGLHLLGDGYLVWKDVLLPYLQ
;
A
#
# COMPACT_ATOMS: atom_id res chain seq x y z
N LYS A 1 -17.42 10.89 18.11
CA LYS A 1 -17.49 9.59 18.54
C LYS A 1 -18.31 8.71 17.59
N GLU A 2 -17.81 7.61 17.29
CA GLU A 2 -18.46 6.75 16.30
C GLU A 2 -19.38 5.73 16.96
N THR A 3 -20.27 5.19 16.17
CA THR A 3 -21.17 4.13 16.61
C THR A 3 -20.41 2.81 16.70
N PRO A 4 -20.96 1.80 17.43
CA PRO A 4 -20.32 0.50 17.49
C PRO A 4 -20.15 -0.18 16.14
N SER A 5 -21.00 0.14 15.17
CA SER A 5 -20.93 -0.48 13.84
C SER A 5 -19.93 0.24 12.93
N THR A 6 -19.42 1.40 13.35
CA THR A 6 -18.48 2.15 12.53
C THR A 6 -17.08 1.55 12.63
N ARG A 7 -16.48 1.31 11.48
CA ARG A 7 -15.12 0.76 11.39
C ARG A 7 -14.28 1.64 10.49
N LEU A 8 -13.07 1.93 10.95
CA LEU A 8 -12.13 2.74 10.19
C LEU A 8 -11.01 1.84 9.68
N TYR A 9 -10.78 1.88 8.38
CA TYR A 9 -9.71 1.13 7.75
C TYR A 9 -8.71 2.10 7.15
N ILE A 10 -7.43 1.85 7.38
CA ILE A 10 -6.36 2.66 6.80
C ILE A 10 -5.43 1.74 6.05
N GLN A 11 -5.24 2.02 4.76
CA GLN A 11 -4.37 1.24 3.90
C GLN A 11 -2.95 1.77 3.96
N SER A 12 -1.98 0.86 3.80
CA SER A 12 -0.60 1.26 3.66
C SER A 12 -0.40 2.12 2.41
N LEU A 13 0.68 2.88 2.37
CA LEU A 13 1.12 3.50 1.14
C LEU A 13 1.60 2.40 0.20
N LEU A 14 1.54 2.67 -1.10
CA LEU A 14 1.90 1.69 -2.11
C LEU A 14 3.40 1.78 -2.44
N PRO A 15 4.00 0.65 -2.90
CA PRO A 15 5.38 0.69 -3.36
C PRO A 15 5.52 1.43 -4.69
N THR A 16 6.74 1.81 -5.03
CA THR A 16 7.07 2.40 -6.33
C THR A 16 8.19 1.59 -6.97
N ASN A 17 8.46 1.87 -8.24
CA ASN A 17 9.56 1.23 -8.96
C ASN A 17 10.38 2.32 -9.64
N ASP A 18 11.53 2.63 -9.05
CA ASP A 18 12.39 3.72 -9.50
C ASP A 18 13.05 3.42 -10.86
N SER A 19 13.06 2.16 -11.28
CA SER A 19 13.70 1.81 -12.54
C SER A 19 12.95 2.37 -13.76
N PHE A 20 11.69 2.78 -13.58
CA PHE A 20 10.93 3.40 -14.67
C PHE A 20 11.34 4.85 -14.96
N GLU A 21 11.90 5.55 -14.00
CA GLU A 21 12.43 6.90 -14.15
C GLU A 21 11.43 7.94 -14.66
N ARG A 22 10.13 7.69 -14.47
CA ARG A 22 9.09 8.60 -14.96
C ARG A 22 8.82 9.77 -14.01
N PHE A 23 8.95 9.53 -12.71
CA PHE A 23 8.58 10.52 -11.68
C PHE A 23 9.76 10.74 -10.75
N LYS A 24 10.84 11.29 -11.31
CA LYS A 24 12.10 11.41 -10.55
C LYS A 24 11.99 12.28 -9.31
N THR A 25 11.08 13.25 -9.33
CA THR A 25 10.91 14.13 -8.17
C THR A 25 10.27 13.41 -6.98
N ILE A 26 9.58 12.29 -7.22
CA ILE A 26 8.94 11.52 -6.16
C ILE A 26 9.50 10.11 -6.03
N MET A 27 10.44 9.73 -6.87
CA MET A 27 11.12 8.46 -6.76
C MET A 27 12.17 8.52 -5.65
N GLY A 28 12.66 7.34 -5.22
CA GLY A 28 13.64 7.27 -4.14
C GLY A 28 13.02 7.45 -2.77
N LYS A 29 11.70 7.37 -2.66
CA LYS A 29 11.00 7.55 -1.38
C LYS A 29 10.68 6.25 -0.67
N THR A 30 11.14 5.12 -1.19
CA THR A 30 10.83 3.82 -0.59
C THR A 30 11.13 3.75 0.90
N PRO A 31 12.30 4.22 1.38
CA PRO A 31 12.55 4.17 2.83
C PRO A 31 11.52 4.97 3.63
N GLN A 32 11.09 6.13 3.12
CA GLN A 32 10.08 6.94 3.80
C GLN A 32 8.73 6.25 3.77
N ILE A 33 8.38 5.60 2.66
CA ILE A 33 7.12 4.87 2.54
C ILE A 33 7.09 3.73 3.56
N ILE A 34 8.17 2.98 3.67
CA ILE A 34 8.25 1.86 4.62
C ILE A 34 8.12 2.39 6.05
N GLU A 35 8.78 3.48 6.37
CA GLU A 35 8.71 4.06 7.70
C GLU A 35 7.30 4.54 8.03
N ILE A 36 6.63 5.20 7.08
CA ILE A 36 5.26 5.67 7.30
C ILE A 36 4.33 4.48 7.49
N ASN A 37 4.47 3.44 6.68
CA ASN A 37 3.62 2.25 6.82
C ASN A 37 3.83 1.58 8.17
N GLN A 38 5.07 1.53 8.65
CA GLN A 38 5.36 0.96 9.97
C GLN A 38 4.69 1.77 11.07
N GLN A 39 4.74 3.10 10.96
CA GLN A 39 4.08 3.96 11.96
C GLN A 39 2.57 3.81 11.91
N LEU A 40 1.99 3.69 10.71
CA LEU A 40 0.55 3.47 10.58
C LEU A 40 0.13 2.17 11.25
N GLU A 41 0.93 1.11 11.08
CA GLU A 41 0.62 -0.17 11.70
C GLU A 41 0.72 -0.09 13.21
N GLU A 42 1.75 0.58 13.72
CA GLU A 42 1.97 0.70 15.16
C GLU A 42 0.88 1.53 15.84
N LEU A 43 0.32 2.52 15.13
CA LEU A 43 -0.72 3.37 15.69
C LEU A 43 -2.11 2.75 15.61
N ALA A 44 -2.28 1.68 14.82
CA ALA A 44 -3.60 1.11 14.60
C ALA A 44 -4.34 0.77 15.91
N PRO A 45 -3.72 0.04 16.86
CA PRO A 45 -4.45 -0.27 18.10
C PRO A 45 -4.66 0.96 18.97
N ILE A 46 -3.77 1.96 18.89
CA ILE A 46 -3.87 3.17 19.71
C ILE A 46 -4.99 4.06 19.21
N GLU A 47 -5.06 4.26 17.88
CA GLU A 47 -6.06 5.13 17.26
C GLU A 47 -7.33 4.37 16.87
N LYS A 48 -7.36 3.06 17.13
CA LYS A 48 -8.55 2.22 16.95
C LYS A 48 -9.02 2.14 15.50
N TYR A 49 -8.08 1.93 14.59
CA TYR A 49 -8.41 1.61 13.20
C TYR A 49 -7.80 0.27 12.82
N THR A 50 -8.26 -0.30 11.73
CA THR A 50 -7.70 -1.53 11.16
C THR A 50 -6.72 -1.16 10.06
N TYR A 51 -5.47 -1.60 10.21
CA TYR A 51 -4.43 -1.35 9.21
C TYR A 51 -4.48 -2.44 8.15
N ILE A 52 -4.50 -2.04 6.88
CA ILE A 52 -4.49 -2.96 5.75
C ILE A 52 -3.14 -2.85 5.05
N ASP A 53 -2.36 -3.92 5.11
CA ASP A 53 -0.99 -3.91 4.61
C ASP A 53 -0.97 -4.32 3.13
N LEU A 54 -1.17 -3.35 2.24
CA LEU A 54 -1.16 -3.59 0.80
C LEU A 54 0.24 -3.69 0.21
N PHE A 55 1.20 -3.03 0.84
CA PHE A 55 2.54 -2.85 0.27
C PHE A 55 3.17 -4.17 -0.20
N PRO A 56 3.27 -5.22 0.66
CA PRO A 56 3.97 -6.43 0.24
C PRO A 56 3.22 -7.23 -0.83
N HIS A 57 1.95 -6.98 -1.02
CA HIS A 57 1.17 -7.71 -2.02
C HIS A 57 1.42 -7.21 -3.44
N LEU A 58 2.06 -6.07 -3.59
CA LEU A 58 2.28 -5.44 -4.88
C LEU A 58 3.76 -5.38 -5.26
N THR A 59 4.65 -5.89 -4.40
CA THR A 59 6.08 -5.87 -4.70
C THR A 59 6.51 -7.16 -5.38
N THR A 60 7.61 -7.07 -6.15
CA THR A 60 8.29 -8.29 -6.62
C THR A 60 8.70 -9.11 -5.40
N PRO A 61 8.44 -10.43 -5.40
CA PRO A 61 8.75 -11.24 -4.21
C PRO A 61 10.18 -11.07 -3.73
N GLY A 62 10.31 -10.86 -2.42
CA GLY A 62 11.62 -10.68 -1.80
C GLY A 62 12.18 -9.27 -1.91
N THR A 63 11.41 -8.31 -2.44
CA THR A 63 11.89 -6.93 -2.60
C THR A 63 10.87 -5.95 -2.05
N THR A 64 11.26 -4.65 -2.07
CA THR A 64 10.37 -3.55 -1.70
C THR A 64 9.99 -2.72 -2.92
N VAL A 65 10.11 -3.29 -4.11
CA VAL A 65 9.91 -2.59 -5.38
C VAL A 65 8.57 -3.01 -5.99
N LEU A 66 7.79 -2.02 -6.43
CA LEU A 66 6.51 -2.30 -7.12
C LEU A 66 6.78 -3.22 -8.31
N ASP A 67 6.04 -4.31 -8.36
CA ASP A 67 6.24 -5.33 -9.40
C ASP A 67 5.89 -4.75 -10.77
N PRO A 68 6.78 -4.86 -11.77
CA PRO A 68 6.52 -4.27 -13.09
C PRO A 68 5.26 -4.80 -13.76
N GLN A 69 4.77 -5.98 -13.40
CA GLN A 69 3.53 -6.49 -14.00
C GLN A 69 2.30 -5.68 -13.57
N TYR A 70 2.42 -4.89 -12.49
CA TYR A 70 1.30 -4.11 -11.95
C TYR A 70 1.36 -2.64 -12.32
N THR A 71 2.36 -2.22 -13.07
CA THR A 71 2.55 -0.80 -13.37
C THR A 71 3.24 -0.62 -14.72
N ASN A 72 2.98 0.52 -15.38
CA ASN A 72 3.73 0.87 -16.58
C ASN A 72 4.49 2.18 -16.44
N ASP A 73 4.45 2.80 -15.28
CA ASP A 73 5.19 4.05 -15.04
C ASP A 73 5.93 4.04 -13.71
N GLY A 74 5.84 2.95 -12.95
CA GLY A 74 6.52 2.82 -11.67
C GLY A 74 5.80 3.44 -10.50
N LEU A 75 4.63 4.04 -10.72
CA LEU A 75 3.90 4.72 -9.66
C LEU A 75 2.43 4.31 -9.61
N HIS A 76 1.73 4.32 -10.74
CA HIS A 76 0.31 4.01 -10.80
C HIS A 76 0.09 2.53 -11.13
N LEU A 77 -1.02 1.97 -10.64
CA LEU A 77 -1.35 0.57 -10.86
C LEU A 77 -2.09 0.38 -12.17
N LEU A 78 -1.78 -0.71 -12.86
CA LEU A 78 -2.57 -1.22 -13.98
C LEU A 78 -3.66 -2.15 -13.46
N GLY A 79 -4.50 -2.64 -14.38
CA GLY A 79 -5.64 -3.47 -14.02
C GLY A 79 -5.28 -4.65 -13.13
N ASP A 80 -4.18 -5.34 -13.45
CA ASP A 80 -3.76 -6.50 -12.64
C ASP A 80 -3.40 -6.08 -11.21
N GLY A 81 -2.80 -4.90 -11.04
CA GLY A 81 -2.51 -4.38 -9.70
C GLY A 81 -3.77 -4.06 -8.94
N TYR A 82 -4.77 -3.51 -9.62
CA TYR A 82 -6.06 -3.24 -8.97
C TYR A 82 -6.78 -4.51 -8.58
N LEU A 83 -6.62 -5.59 -9.34
CA LEU A 83 -7.20 -6.87 -8.94
C LEU A 83 -6.58 -7.39 -7.65
N VAL A 84 -5.25 -7.27 -7.51
CA VAL A 84 -4.57 -7.63 -6.27
C VAL A 84 -5.10 -6.78 -5.12
N TRP A 85 -5.22 -5.47 -5.34
CA TRP A 85 -5.74 -4.55 -4.34
C TRP A 85 -7.13 -4.98 -3.88
N LYS A 86 -8.00 -5.26 -4.84
CA LYS A 86 -9.36 -5.70 -4.53
C LYS A 86 -9.35 -6.99 -3.70
N ASP A 87 -8.52 -7.96 -4.10
CA ASP A 87 -8.46 -9.23 -3.38
C ASP A 87 -8.02 -9.06 -1.94
N VAL A 88 -7.06 -8.16 -1.69
CA VAL A 88 -6.60 -7.89 -0.34
C VAL A 88 -7.69 -7.24 0.50
N LEU A 89 -8.49 -6.35 -0.11
CA LEU A 89 -9.53 -5.62 0.61
C LEU A 89 -10.77 -6.46 0.91
N LEU A 90 -11.07 -7.46 0.07
CA LEU A 90 -12.33 -8.19 0.20
C LEU A 90 -12.60 -8.74 1.62
N PRO A 91 -11.63 -9.36 2.30
CA PRO A 91 -11.89 -9.88 3.65
C PRO A 91 -12.30 -8.81 4.64
N TYR A 92 -11.85 -7.57 4.43
CA TYR A 92 -12.15 -6.47 5.35
C TYR A 92 -13.53 -5.86 5.10
N LEU A 93 -14.10 -6.10 3.91
CA LEU A 93 -15.37 -5.50 3.53
C LEU A 93 -16.57 -6.40 3.83
N GLN A 94 -16.33 -7.60 4.33
CA GLN A 94 -17.40 -8.58 4.61
C GLN A 94 -17.81 -8.64 6.06
#